data_e539925ce2a506eab07ca98654dc68c1
#
_entry.id   e539925ce2a506eab07ca98654dc68c1
#
_cell.length_a   1.000
_cell.length_b   1.000
_cell.length_c   1.000
_cell.angle_alpha   90.00
_cell.angle_beta   90.00
_cell.angle_gamma   90.00
#
_symmetry.space_group_name_H-M   'P 1'
#
loop_
_entity.id
_entity.type
_entity.pdbx_description
1 polymer ?
#
loop_
_entity_poly.entity_id
_entity_poly.type
_entity_poly.pdbx_seq_one_letter_code
_entity_poly.pdbx_strand_id
1 'polypeptide(L)'
;MASAFLVLDDGRIFEGTSWAATGKTFGEAVFQTGMTGYQETLTDPSYHKQVVIMTAPHIGNTGVNDADNESAQIWVAGFVVRNPSSVTSNWRAQNDLEAELIAQGIVGIQGVDTRAITRHLRDRGSMRVGIFSGLELSREEMVVEVRKAEAMTGAFLVRDVSTPQVVVIPAVGKKKFTVAALDLGIKGATPRALGERGVEVHVMPFASSAAEILAVKPDGVFLSNGPGDPSTMTDVIDVVRELLLAEVPLFGICFGHQILGRALGFETYKLQFGHRGINQPVMDKNTGKVEITAHNHGFAVKAPTDAEFSTVFGRGEVTHVCLNDGVVEGLQLLDRPAFSVQYHPEAAAGPHDASYLFDRFVDLMSKKVHA
;
A
#
# COMPACT_ATOMS: atom_id res chain seq x y z
N MET A 1 -2.21 20.43 27.25
CA MET A 1 -1.70 19.33 26.42
C MET A 1 -0.21 19.18 26.70
N ALA A 2 0.31 17.95 26.80
CA ALA A 2 1.73 17.69 27.04
C ALA A 2 2.55 17.97 25.77
N SER A 3 3.85 18.28 25.94
CA SER A 3 4.78 18.41 24.81
C SER A 3 4.98 17.05 24.13
N ALA A 4 5.15 17.08 22.82
CA ALA A 4 5.51 15.93 22.02
C ALA A 4 6.61 16.30 21.00
N PHE A 5 7.40 15.31 20.62
CA PHE A 5 8.54 15.48 19.71
C PHE A 5 8.47 14.46 18.59
N LEU A 6 8.60 14.94 17.36
CA LEU A 6 8.91 14.13 16.19
C LEU A 6 10.41 14.21 15.94
N VAL A 7 11.10 13.08 16.01
CA VAL A 7 12.56 13.00 15.95
C VAL A 7 12.96 12.13 14.75
N LEU A 8 13.77 12.70 13.86
CA LEU A 8 14.32 11.99 12.69
C LEU A 8 15.71 11.43 13.01
N ASP A 9 16.14 10.39 12.31
CA ASP A 9 17.40 9.70 12.58
C ASP A 9 18.65 10.52 12.21
N ASP A 10 18.49 11.55 11.39
CA ASP A 10 19.55 12.55 11.11
C ASP A 10 19.73 13.55 12.26
N GLY A 11 18.89 13.48 13.31
CA GLY A 11 18.96 14.34 14.48
C GLY A 11 18.03 15.56 14.42
N ARG A 12 17.27 15.76 13.34
CA ARG A 12 16.29 16.85 13.28
C ARG A 12 15.10 16.56 14.15
N ILE A 13 14.68 17.55 14.92
CA ILE A 13 13.55 17.46 15.87
C ILE A 13 12.52 18.53 15.54
N PHE A 14 11.25 18.12 15.55
CA PHE A 14 10.10 19.02 15.45
C PHE A 14 9.29 18.89 16.73
N GLU A 15 9.09 20.01 17.39
CA GLU A 15 8.33 20.11 18.63
C GLU A 15 6.87 20.44 18.32
N GLY A 16 5.97 19.75 18.98
CA GLY A 16 4.52 19.92 18.88
C GLY A 16 3.83 19.59 20.19
N THR A 17 2.58 19.21 20.08
CA THR A 17 1.75 18.86 21.25
C THR A 17 1.27 17.42 21.13
N SER A 18 1.15 16.74 22.25
CA SER A 18 0.55 15.41 22.34
C SER A 18 -0.87 15.43 21.78
N TRP A 19 -1.15 14.46 20.93
CA TRP A 19 -2.45 14.22 20.35
C TRP A 19 -2.66 12.71 20.18
N ALA A 20 -3.91 12.23 20.30
CA ALA A 20 -4.24 10.81 20.33
C ALA A 20 -3.56 10.05 21.50
N ALA A 21 -3.09 8.82 21.32
CA ALA A 21 -2.43 8.08 22.40
C ALA A 21 -1.08 8.71 22.78
N THR A 22 -0.71 8.60 24.07
CA THR A 22 0.59 9.01 24.60
C THR A 22 1.57 7.84 24.59
N GLY A 23 2.88 8.14 24.60
CA GLY A 23 3.94 7.15 24.62
C GLY A 23 4.99 7.39 23.54
N LYS A 24 5.64 6.31 23.09
CA LYS A 24 6.60 6.39 21.99
C LYS A 24 6.29 5.37 20.91
N THR A 25 6.57 5.73 19.66
CA THR A 25 6.46 4.84 18.50
C THR A 25 7.58 5.12 17.53
N PHE A 26 7.92 4.11 16.71
CA PHE A 26 8.98 4.20 15.72
C PHE A 26 8.51 3.64 14.38
N GLY A 27 9.08 4.17 13.30
CA GLY A 27 8.78 3.70 11.95
C GLY A 27 9.59 4.44 10.89
N GLU A 28 9.20 4.28 9.63
CA GLU A 28 9.70 5.09 8.53
C GLU A 28 8.83 6.35 8.39
N ALA A 29 9.46 7.52 8.36
CA ALA A 29 8.77 8.79 8.08
C ALA A 29 8.33 8.85 6.63
N VAL A 30 7.03 8.98 6.39
CA VAL A 30 6.46 9.12 5.06
C VAL A 30 5.43 10.24 5.05
N PHE A 31 5.31 10.97 3.94
CA PHE A 31 4.29 12.02 3.82
C PHE A 31 3.21 11.62 2.81
N GLN A 32 1.96 11.92 3.16
CA GLN A 32 0.78 11.68 2.34
C GLN A 32 0.23 13.00 1.83
N THR A 33 0.08 13.13 0.50
CA THR A 33 -0.36 14.38 -0.15
C THR A 33 -1.86 14.47 -0.39
N GLY A 34 -2.61 13.40 -0.09
CA GLY A 34 -4.07 13.39 -0.19
C GLY A 34 -4.72 14.41 0.75
N MET A 35 -5.72 15.12 0.26
CA MET A 35 -6.51 16.06 1.06
C MET A 35 -7.66 15.38 1.79
N THR A 36 -8.00 14.15 1.41
CA THR A 36 -9.06 13.29 1.94
C THR A 36 -8.55 11.87 2.10
N GLY A 37 -9.34 10.97 2.69
CA GLY A 37 -9.00 9.55 2.77
C GLY A 37 -7.99 9.23 3.85
N TYR A 38 -7.98 9.98 4.94
CA TYR A 38 -7.09 9.68 6.06
C TYR A 38 -7.45 8.38 6.76
N GLN A 39 -8.74 8.01 6.83
CA GLN A 39 -9.18 6.76 7.46
C GLN A 39 -8.70 5.55 6.64
N GLU A 40 -8.85 5.60 5.33
CA GLU A 40 -8.34 4.58 4.41
C GLU A 40 -6.81 4.48 4.51
N THR A 41 -6.11 5.61 4.60
CA THR A 41 -4.65 5.63 4.83
C THR A 41 -4.26 4.96 6.15
N LEU A 42 -4.99 5.25 7.23
CA LEU A 42 -4.70 4.70 8.56
C LEU A 42 -4.91 3.19 8.62
N THR A 43 -5.93 2.68 7.92
CA THR A 43 -6.36 1.28 7.94
C THR A 43 -5.79 0.43 6.79
N ASP A 44 -5.01 1.03 5.85
CA ASP A 44 -4.30 0.31 4.80
C ASP A 44 -3.09 -0.45 5.38
N PRO A 45 -3.05 -1.79 5.31
CA PRO A 45 -1.93 -2.58 5.81
C PRO A 45 -0.57 -2.23 5.20
N SER A 46 -0.53 -1.63 4.00
CA SER A 46 0.70 -1.19 3.34
C SER A 46 1.44 -0.09 4.12
N TYR A 47 0.77 0.61 5.05
CA TYR A 47 1.42 1.58 5.95
C TYR A 47 1.99 0.96 7.24
N HIS A 48 1.96 -0.35 7.40
CA HIS A 48 2.53 -0.99 8.59
C HIS A 48 4.00 -0.58 8.81
N LYS A 49 4.33 -0.20 10.07
CA LYS A 49 5.64 0.35 10.47
C LYS A 49 6.01 1.68 9.80
N GLN A 50 5.04 2.45 9.32
CA GLN A 50 5.27 3.81 8.83
C GLN A 50 4.61 4.85 9.76
N VAL A 51 5.30 5.96 10.00
CA VAL A 51 4.75 7.16 10.64
C VAL A 51 4.31 8.09 9.53
N VAL A 52 3.01 8.33 9.44
CA VAL A 52 2.41 9.08 8.33
C VAL A 52 2.26 10.56 8.69
N ILE A 53 2.87 11.42 7.88
CA ILE A 53 2.79 12.87 7.97
C ILE A 53 1.76 13.37 6.94
N MET A 54 0.65 13.92 7.39
CA MET A 54 -0.35 14.50 6.50
C MET A 54 0.09 15.89 6.05
N THR A 55 0.16 16.12 4.73
CA THR A 55 0.50 17.45 4.19
C THR A 55 -0.68 18.41 4.22
N ALA A 56 -1.92 17.87 4.14
CA ALA A 56 -3.13 18.68 4.34
C ALA A 56 -3.17 19.24 5.76
N PRO A 57 -3.40 20.56 5.92
CA PRO A 57 -3.27 21.20 7.23
C PRO A 57 -4.37 20.81 8.20
N HIS A 58 -5.57 20.50 7.73
CA HIS A 58 -6.72 20.13 8.57
C HIS A 58 -7.11 18.67 8.31
N ILE A 59 -7.14 17.87 9.37
CA ILE A 59 -7.44 16.43 9.33
C ILE A 59 -8.46 16.11 10.43
N GLY A 60 -9.37 15.17 10.17
CA GLY A 60 -10.34 14.65 11.13
C GLY A 60 -11.76 15.24 11.02
N ASN A 61 -11.99 16.21 10.15
CA ASN A 61 -13.29 16.89 10.02
C ASN A 61 -14.41 15.98 9.49
N THR A 62 -14.11 14.91 8.75
CA THR A 62 -15.10 13.94 8.28
C THR A 62 -15.39 12.83 9.30
N GLY A 63 -14.66 12.78 10.41
CA GLY A 63 -14.76 11.69 11.39
C GLY A 63 -14.26 10.36 10.86
N VAL A 64 -14.73 9.27 11.45
CA VAL A 64 -14.50 7.90 11.04
C VAL A 64 -15.81 7.12 10.99
N ASN A 65 -15.85 6.06 10.18
CA ASN A 65 -17.02 5.19 10.04
C ASN A 65 -16.59 3.77 9.58
N ASP A 66 -17.46 2.76 9.75
CA ASP A 66 -17.13 1.37 9.44
C ASP A 66 -16.96 1.07 7.94
N ALA A 67 -17.57 1.89 7.08
CA ALA A 67 -17.57 1.64 5.63
C ALA A 67 -16.27 2.04 4.91
N ASP A 68 -15.51 2.96 5.49
CA ASP A 68 -14.28 3.51 4.89
C ASP A 68 -13.00 2.81 5.40
N ASN A 69 -13.14 1.75 6.19
CA ASN A 69 -12.01 0.94 6.61
C ASN A 69 -11.50 0.04 5.48
N GLU A 70 -10.18 0.01 5.29
CA GLU A 70 -9.51 -0.90 4.36
C GLU A 70 -9.11 -2.23 5.01
N SER A 71 -9.15 -2.30 6.35
CA SER A 71 -8.93 -3.51 7.14
C SER A 71 -9.53 -3.36 8.54
N ALA A 72 -9.40 -4.40 9.38
CA ALA A 72 -10.00 -4.45 10.70
C ALA A 72 -9.36 -3.52 11.75
N GLN A 73 -8.21 -2.92 11.47
CA GLN A 73 -7.47 -2.08 12.42
C GLN A 73 -6.64 -1.00 11.75
N ILE A 74 -6.14 -0.05 12.55
CA ILE A 74 -5.15 0.94 12.11
C ILE A 74 -3.76 0.29 12.10
N TRP A 75 -3.03 0.48 10.99
CA TRP A 75 -1.70 -0.11 10.78
C TRP A 75 -0.54 0.87 10.89
N VAL A 76 -0.79 2.16 10.74
CA VAL A 76 0.28 3.16 10.86
C VAL A 76 0.95 3.08 12.24
N ALA A 77 2.28 3.21 12.27
CA ALA A 77 3.03 3.23 13.53
C ALA A 77 2.76 4.51 14.34
N GLY A 78 2.45 5.61 13.67
CA GLY A 78 2.12 6.88 14.28
C GLY A 78 1.55 7.87 13.28
N PHE A 79 0.91 8.93 13.77
CA PHE A 79 0.21 9.88 12.92
C PHE A 79 0.57 11.33 13.25
N VAL A 80 0.92 12.09 12.22
CA VAL A 80 1.45 13.45 12.34
C VAL A 80 0.56 14.43 11.59
N VAL A 81 0.00 15.39 12.28
CA VAL A 81 -0.91 16.38 11.69
C VAL A 81 -0.54 17.80 12.15
N ARG A 82 -0.91 18.79 11.34
CA ARG A 82 -0.75 20.19 11.75
C ARG A 82 -1.89 20.63 12.66
N ASN A 83 -3.12 20.51 12.21
CA ASN A 83 -4.32 20.95 12.92
C ASN A 83 -5.39 19.84 12.83
N PRO A 84 -5.54 18.98 13.84
CA PRO A 84 -6.66 18.07 13.88
C PRO A 84 -7.95 18.84 14.14
N SER A 85 -9.03 18.40 13.52
CA SER A 85 -10.34 18.98 13.74
C SER A 85 -10.85 18.59 15.13
N SER A 86 -11.26 19.57 15.91
CA SER A 86 -11.92 19.36 17.20
C SER A 86 -13.43 19.07 17.06
N VAL A 87 -13.97 19.19 15.85
CA VAL A 87 -15.39 18.96 15.56
C VAL A 87 -15.51 18.12 14.31
N THR A 88 -16.20 17.01 14.44
CA THR A 88 -16.61 16.17 13.29
C THR A 88 -17.86 16.78 12.66
N SER A 89 -17.82 16.98 11.35
CA SER A 89 -18.92 17.58 10.57
C SER A 89 -19.15 16.84 9.27
N ASN A 90 -19.66 15.61 9.38
CA ASN A 90 -20.02 14.78 8.23
C ASN A 90 -21.18 13.85 8.61
N TRP A 91 -22.16 13.71 7.72
CA TRP A 91 -23.34 12.88 7.97
C TRP A 91 -23.01 11.37 8.09
N ARG A 92 -21.88 10.91 7.56
CA ARG A 92 -21.42 9.51 7.64
C ARG A 92 -20.60 9.23 8.90
N ALA A 93 -20.22 10.25 9.66
CA ALA A 93 -19.37 10.05 10.84
C ALA A 93 -20.11 9.24 11.92
N GLN A 94 -19.44 8.23 12.44
CA GLN A 94 -19.88 7.43 13.59
C GLN A 94 -19.08 7.77 14.85
N ASN A 95 -17.82 8.20 14.67
CA ASN A 95 -16.92 8.59 15.76
C ASN A 95 -15.97 9.70 15.28
N ASP A 96 -15.26 10.36 16.22
CA ASP A 96 -14.18 11.26 15.87
C ASP A 96 -12.85 10.53 15.71
N LEU A 97 -11.93 11.14 14.95
CA LEU A 97 -10.64 10.52 14.62
C LEU A 97 -9.74 10.36 15.85
N GLU A 98 -9.74 11.33 16.79
CA GLU A 98 -8.88 11.26 17.98
C GLU A 98 -9.28 10.11 18.89
N ALA A 99 -10.59 9.94 19.13
CA ALA A 99 -11.11 8.82 19.90
C ALA A 99 -10.73 7.46 19.28
N GLU A 100 -10.81 7.35 17.96
CA GLU A 100 -10.42 6.11 17.25
C GLU A 100 -8.92 5.80 17.38
N LEU A 101 -8.07 6.82 17.22
CA LEU A 101 -6.61 6.67 17.41
C LEU A 101 -6.26 6.28 18.85
N ILE A 102 -6.93 6.88 19.85
CA ILE A 102 -6.75 6.52 21.28
C ILE A 102 -7.18 5.09 21.54
N ALA A 103 -8.35 4.69 21.03
CA ALA A 103 -8.88 3.34 21.22
C ALA A 103 -7.95 2.24 20.69
N GLN A 104 -7.22 2.54 19.59
CA GLN A 104 -6.26 1.62 19.00
C GLN A 104 -4.81 1.86 19.42
N GLY A 105 -4.55 2.78 20.36
CA GLY A 105 -3.22 3.03 20.94
C GLY A 105 -2.24 3.70 19.98
N ILE A 106 -2.72 4.42 18.97
CA ILE A 106 -1.88 5.08 17.96
C ILE A 106 -1.32 6.39 18.53
N VAL A 107 0.00 6.49 18.64
CA VAL A 107 0.68 7.68 19.11
C VAL A 107 0.65 8.76 18.03
N GLY A 108 0.16 9.95 18.40
CA GLY A 108 0.06 11.08 17.48
C GLY A 108 0.76 12.35 18.01
N ILE A 109 1.05 13.25 17.08
CA ILE A 109 1.57 14.58 17.35
C ILE A 109 0.87 15.61 16.47
N GLN A 110 0.51 16.73 17.06
CA GLN A 110 -0.10 17.87 16.37
C GLN A 110 0.72 19.16 16.54
N GLY A 111 0.39 20.19 15.75
CA GLY A 111 0.99 21.52 15.86
C GLY A 111 2.38 21.64 15.23
N VAL A 112 2.89 20.58 14.64
CA VAL A 112 4.19 20.58 13.94
C VAL A 112 4.11 21.21 12.55
N ASP A 113 5.22 21.73 12.05
CA ASP A 113 5.31 22.22 10.67
C ASP A 113 5.43 21.04 9.69
N THR A 114 4.30 20.46 9.31
CA THR A 114 4.23 19.33 8.37
C THR A 114 4.82 19.68 6.99
N ARG A 115 4.77 20.95 6.57
CA ARG A 115 5.40 21.41 5.33
C ARG A 115 6.93 21.34 5.42
N ALA A 116 7.51 21.81 6.54
CA ALA A 116 8.96 21.71 6.77
C ALA A 116 9.44 20.26 6.84
N ILE A 117 8.66 19.38 7.49
CA ILE A 117 8.94 17.93 7.55
C ILE A 117 8.90 17.34 6.13
N THR A 118 7.85 17.60 5.37
CA THR A 118 7.69 17.10 3.99
C THR A 118 8.85 17.53 3.09
N ARG A 119 9.24 18.82 3.14
CA ARG A 119 10.40 19.31 2.38
C ARG A 119 11.68 18.61 2.78
N HIS A 120 11.90 18.40 4.07
CA HIS A 120 13.06 17.70 4.58
C HIS A 120 13.15 16.25 4.06
N LEU A 121 12.03 15.51 4.13
CA LEU A 121 11.96 14.14 3.63
C LEU A 121 12.10 14.06 2.10
N ARG A 122 11.57 15.03 1.37
CA ARG A 122 11.74 15.11 -0.08
C ARG A 122 13.20 15.31 -0.46
N ASP A 123 13.90 16.18 0.26
CA ASP A 123 15.28 16.56 -0.06
C ASP A 123 16.31 15.53 0.45
N ARG A 124 16.02 14.82 1.56
CA ARG A 124 16.92 13.87 2.23
C ARG A 124 16.54 12.40 2.07
N GLY A 125 15.30 12.13 1.68
CA GLY A 125 14.75 10.78 1.60
C GLY A 125 13.91 10.40 2.81
N SER A 126 13.11 9.33 2.65
CA SER A 126 12.43 8.68 3.77
C SER A 126 13.47 8.11 4.73
N MET A 127 13.23 8.27 6.03
CA MET A 127 14.18 7.88 7.07
C MET A 127 13.45 7.39 8.32
N ARG A 128 14.17 6.78 9.24
CA ARG A 128 13.63 6.37 10.53
C ARG A 128 13.18 7.59 11.33
N VAL A 129 12.09 7.41 12.05
CA VAL A 129 11.47 8.45 12.86
C VAL A 129 10.91 7.86 14.15
N GLY A 130 10.88 8.68 15.18
CA GLY A 130 10.13 8.40 16.41
C GLY A 130 9.21 9.55 16.77
N ILE A 131 8.04 9.22 17.32
CA ILE A 131 7.18 10.17 18.04
C ILE A 131 7.33 9.87 19.53
N PHE A 132 7.59 10.92 20.32
CA PHE A 132 7.68 10.85 21.78
C PHE A 132 6.65 11.82 22.35
N SER A 133 5.63 11.29 23.02
CA SER A 133 4.48 12.04 23.51
C SER A 133 4.30 11.83 25.00
N GLY A 134 4.39 12.90 25.79
CA GLY A 134 4.20 12.86 27.24
C GLY A 134 5.34 12.14 28.01
N LEU A 135 6.54 12.09 27.43
CA LEU A 135 7.70 11.41 28.02
C LEU A 135 8.79 12.44 28.39
N GLU A 136 9.46 12.21 29.53
CA GLU A 136 10.61 13.01 29.99
C GLU A 136 11.92 12.35 29.52
N LEU A 137 12.28 12.57 28.26
CA LEU A 137 13.56 12.16 27.68
C LEU A 137 14.30 13.39 27.14
N SER A 138 15.63 13.37 27.26
CA SER A 138 16.47 14.38 26.58
C SER A 138 16.41 14.23 25.06
N ARG A 139 16.70 15.29 24.34
CA ARG A 139 16.74 15.26 22.86
C ARG A 139 17.77 14.27 22.33
N GLU A 140 18.90 14.13 23.01
CA GLU A 140 19.98 13.20 22.69
C GLU A 140 19.52 11.74 22.86
N GLU A 141 18.82 11.41 23.94
CA GLU A 141 18.27 10.09 24.19
C GLU A 141 17.23 9.72 23.12
N MET A 142 16.33 10.63 22.74
CA MET A 142 15.34 10.42 21.68
C MET A 142 16.02 10.07 20.33
N VAL A 143 17.07 10.81 19.94
CA VAL A 143 17.82 10.56 18.70
C VAL A 143 18.49 9.18 18.74
N VAL A 144 19.07 8.80 19.88
CA VAL A 144 19.70 7.48 20.05
C VAL A 144 18.68 6.36 19.89
N GLU A 145 17.47 6.52 20.44
CA GLU A 145 16.41 5.52 20.29
C GLU A 145 15.93 5.39 18.83
N VAL A 146 15.74 6.50 18.14
CA VAL A 146 15.33 6.49 16.72
C VAL A 146 16.37 5.78 15.85
N ARG A 147 17.65 6.00 16.10
CA ARG A 147 18.74 5.36 15.35
C ARG A 147 18.83 3.84 15.57
N LYS A 148 18.27 3.32 16.65
CA LYS A 148 18.19 1.88 16.94
C LYS A 148 16.96 1.21 16.29
N ALA A 149 15.98 1.99 15.83
CA ALA A 149 14.78 1.45 15.21
C ALA A 149 15.12 0.71 13.90
N GLU A 150 14.30 -0.27 13.56
CA GLU A 150 14.45 -1.04 12.32
C GLU A 150 14.23 -0.15 11.09
N ALA A 151 14.98 -0.44 10.02
CA ALA A 151 14.80 0.23 8.73
C ALA A 151 13.76 -0.51 7.89
N MET A 152 13.12 0.20 6.95
CA MET A 152 12.18 -0.41 6.00
C MET A 152 12.89 -1.34 4.99
N THR A 153 14.12 -0.99 4.59
CA THR A 153 14.93 -1.86 3.72
C THR A 153 15.31 -3.14 4.47
N GLY A 154 15.00 -4.29 3.88
CA GLY A 154 15.19 -5.60 4.49
C GLY A 154 14.07 -6.00 5.47
N ALA A 155 13.00 -5.20 5.61
CA ALA A 155 11.90 -5.51 6.53
C ALA A 155 10.92 -6.52 5.91
N PHE A 156 10.75 -7.68 6.57
CA PHE A 156 9.75 -8.69 6.23
C PHE A 156 8.49 -8.48 7.07
N LEU A 157 7.53 -7.70 6.56
CA LEU A 157 6.34 -7.26 7.29
C LEU A 157 5.04 -7.96 6.89
N VAL A 158 5.02 -8.66 5.77
CA VAL A 158 3.81 -9.32 5.24
C VAL A 158 3.19 -10.30 6.25
N ARG A 159 4.01 -11.01 7.03
CA ARG A 159 3.54 -11.95 8.08
C ARG A 159 2.66 -11.29 9.15
N ASP A 160 2.85 -9.99 9.39
CA ASP A 160 2.13 -9.27 10.45
C ASP A 160 0.74 -8.83 9.98
N VAL A 161 0.52 -8.75 8.67
CA VAL A 161 -0.70 -8.20 8.05
C VAL A 161 -1.53 -9.24 7.29
N SER A 162 -0.95 -10.38 6.93
CA SER A 162 -1.63 -11.43 6.17
C SER A 162 -2.61 -12.21 7.05
N THR A 163 -3.71 -12.66 6.45
CA THR A 163 -4.67 -13.54 7.11
C THR A 163 -4.00 -14.86 7.56
N PRO A 164 -4.33 -15.39 8.74
CA PRO A 164 -3.78 -16.66 9.20
C PRO A 164 -4.44 -17.90 8.58
N GLN A 165 -5.58 -17.73 7.92
CA GLN A 165 -6.36 -18.80 7.30
C GLN A 165 -7.09 -18.30 6.05
N VAL A 166 -7.53 -19.22 5.21
CA VAL A 166 -8.32 -18.87 4.03
C VAL A 166 -9.65 -18.22 4.41
N VAL A 167 -9.92 -17.07 3.82
CA VAL A 167 -11.19 -16.34 3.97
C VAL A 167 -11.88 -16.27 2.62
N VAL A 168 -13.11 -16.75 2.54
CA VAL A 168 -13.90 -16.72 1.29
C VAL A 168 -14.83 -15.52 1.31
N ILE A 169 -14.70 -14.64 0.32
CA ILE A 169 -15.57 -13.47 0.12
C ILE A 169 -16.44 -13.77 -1.10
N PRO A 170 -17.77 -13.87 -0.92
CA PRO A 170 -18.67 -14.27 -2.00
C PRO A 170 -18.79 -13.19 -3.07
N ALA A 171 -19.11 -13.62 -4.29
CA ALA A 171 -19.48 -12.72 -5.37
C ALA A 171 -20.79 -11.96 -5.04
N VAL A 172 -20.89 -10.73 -5.51
CA VAL A 172 -22.16 -9.99 -5.47
C VAL A 172 -23.02 -10.48 -6.65
N GLY A 173 -24.17 -11.05 -6.32
CA GLY A 173 -25.07 -11.64 -7.32
C GLY A 173 -24.62 -13.01 -7.81
N LYS A 174 -24.71 -13.26 -9.13
CA LYS A 174 -24.36 -14.56 -9.71
C LYS A 174 -22.83 -14.70 -9.82
N LYS A 175 -22.29 -15.73 -9.16
CA LYS A 175 -20.87 -16.10 -9.30
C LYS A 175 -20.54 -16.47 -10.76
N LYS A 176 -19.49 -15.86 -11.30
CA LYS A 176 -18.97 -16.11 -12.65
C LYS A 176 -17.58 -16.75 -12.57
N PHE A 177 -16.72 -16.30 -11.65
CA PHE A 177 -15.32 -16.71 -11.51
C PHE A 177 -14.95 -16.92 -10.05
N THR A 178 -13.86 -17.67 -9.84
CA THR A 178 -13.17 -17.82 -8.56
C THR A 178 -11.76 -17.27 -8.71
N VAL A 179 -11.35 -16.39 -7.80
CA VAL A 179 -9.99 -15.85 -7.70
C VAL A 179 -9.36 -16.30 -6.40
N ALA A 180 -8.14 -16.84 -6.47
CA ALA A 180 -7.27 -17.01 -5.32
C ALA A 180 -6.45 -15.73 -5.14
N ALA A 181 -6.69 -14.97 -4.09
CA ALA A 181 -5.96 -13.75 -3.77
C ALA A 181 -4.90 -14.05 -2.69
N LEU A 182 -3.63 -13.98 -3.05
CA LEU A 182 -2.54 -14.12 -2.10
C LEU A 182 -2.46 -12.85 -1.24
N ASP A 183 -2.69 -13.01 0.05
CA ASP A 183 -2.77 -11.91 1.01
C ASP A 183 -1.38 -11.48 1.48
N LEU A 184 -0.90 -10.41 0.87
CA LEU A 184 0.35 -9.73 1.25
C LEU A 184 0.08 -8.49 2.13
N GLY A 185 -1.20 -8.25 2.45
CA GLY A 185 -1.73 -7.07 3.15
C GLY A 185 -2.89 -6.45 2.35
N ILE A 186 -3.84 -7.28 1.93
CA ILE A 186 -4.94 -6.91 1.03
C ILE A 186 -5.85 -5.84 1.64
N LYS A 187 -6.16 -4.81 0.86
CA LYS A 187 -7.18 -3.80 1.19
C LYS A 187 -8.58 -4.34 0.93
N GLY A 188 -9.53 -3.98 1.82
CA GLY A 188 -10.93 -4.39 1.72
C GLY A 188 -11.63 -3.95 0.42
N ALA A 189 -11.18 -2.85 -0.19
CA ALA A 189 -11.70 -2.39 -1.48
C ALA A 189 -11.44 -3.38 -2.63
N THR A 190 -10.33 -4.10 -2.63
CA THR A 190 -9.97 -5.05 -3.69
C THR A 190 -10.98 -6.21 -3.83
N PRO A 191 -11.27 -7.02 -2.80
CA PRO A 191 -12.26 -8.08 -2.92
C PRO A 191 -13.67 -7.54 -3.16
N ARG A 192 -14.01 -6.32 -2.69
CA ARG A 192 -15.28 -5.66 -3.05
C ARG A 192 -15.37 -5.39 -4.55
N ALA A 193 -14.34 -4.78 -5.13
CA ALA A 193 -14.28 -4.48 -6.57
C ALA A 193 -14.36 -5.74 -7.45
N LEU A 194 -13.73 -6.84 -7.03
CA LEU A 194 -13.85 -8.15 -7.68
C LEU A 194 -15.25 -8.75 -7.49
N GLY A 195 -15.79 -8.70 -6.27
CA GLY A 195 -17.11 -9.21 -5.93
C GLY A 195 -18.23 -8.60 -6.77
N GLU A 196 -18.19 -7.27 -6.96
CA GLU A 196 -19.14 -6.51 -7.81
C GLU A 196 -19.15 -6.98 -9.27
N ARG A 197 -18.05 -7.59 -9.73
CA ARG A 197 -17.89 -8.18 -11.08
C ARG A 197 -18.30 -9.66 -11.15
N GLY A 198 -18.84 -10.20 -10.07
CA GLY A 198 -19.27 -11.59 -9.97
C GLY A 198 -18.14 -12.57 -9.67
N VAL A 199 -17.08 -12.11 -9.05
CA VAL A 199 -15.93 -12.93 -8.65
C VAL A 199 -16.05 -13.32 -7.17
N GLU A 200 -15.99 -14.62 -6.87
CA GLU A 200 -15.74 -15.12 -5.52
C GLU A 200 -14.24 -15.08 -5.23
N VAL A 201 -13.86 -14.46 -4.13
CA VAL A 201 -12.44 -14.27 -3.78
C VAL A 201 -12.08 -15.16 -2.60
N HIS A 202 -11.12 -16.07 -2.79
CA HIS A 202 -10.47 -16.84 -1.74
C HIS A 202 -9.20 -16.09 -1.32
N VAL A 203 -9.26 -15.35 -0.23
CA VAL A 203 -8.11 -14.66 0.34
C VAL A 203 -7.27 -15.69 1.08
N MET A 204 -6.05 -15.93 0.59
CA MET A 204 -5.18 -17.00 1.04
C MET A 204 -3.97 -16.42 1.79
N PRO A 205 -3.50 -17.06 2.86
CA PRO A 205 -2.29 -16.65 3.57
C PRO A 205 -1.10 -16.47 2.63
N PHE A 206 -0.22 -15.51 2.92
CA PHE A 206 0.98 -15.25 2.12
C PHE A 206 1.90 -16.48 1.97
N ALA A 207 1.88 -17.38 2.96
CA ALA A 207 2.70 -18.60 2.97
C ALA A 207 2.08 -19.78 2.21
N SER A 208 0.94 -19.57 1.53
CA SER A 208 0.30 -20.63 0.73
C SER A 208 1.19 -21.03 -0.44
N SER A 209 1.39 -22.33 -0.61
CA SER A 209 2.10 -22.91 -1.75
C SER A 209 1.31 -22.78 -3.06
N ALA A 210 1.98 -22.88 -4.19
CA ALA A 210 1.31 -22.90 -5.50
C ALA A 210 0.30 -24.06 -5.60
N ALA A 211 0.61 -25.22 -5.00
CA ALA A 211 -0.29 -26.36 -4.97
C ALA A 211 -1.59 -26.08 -4.20
N GLU A 212 -1.51 -25.41 -3.03
CA GLU A 212 -2.68 -25.00 -2.25
C GLU A 212 -3.50 -23.95 -2.98
N ILE A 213 -2.85 -22.98 -3.64
CA ILE A 213 -3.50 -21.96 -4.46
C ILE A 213 -4.25 -22.62 -5.62
N LEU A 214 -3.63 -23.54 -6.33
CA LEU A 214 -4.24 -24.25 -7.46
C LEU A 214 -5.33 -25.25 -7.02
N ALA A 215 -5.27 -25.76 -5.79
CA ALA A 215 -6.27 -26.71 -5.25
C ALA A 215 -7.68 -26.10 -5.16
N VAL A 216 -7.81 -24.77 -5.01
CA VAL A 216 -9.12 -24.10 -5.05
C VAL A 216 -9.67 -23.95 -6.47
N LYS A 217 -8.94 -24.42 -7.50
CA LYS A 217 -9.28 -24.36 -8.93
C LYS A 217 -9.66 -22.94 -9.36
N PRO A 218 -8.77 -21.95 -9.15
CA PRO A 218 -9.08 -20.57 -9.46
C PRO A 218 -9.08 -20.34 -10.98
N ASP A 219 -9.98 -19.47 -11.43
CA ASP A 219 -9.97 -18.94 -12.80
C ASP A 219 -8.85 -17.91 -12.98
N GLY A 220 -8.44 -17.27 -11.89
CA GLY A 220 -7.31 -16.32 -11.83
C GLY A 220 -6.68 -16.23 -10.44
N VAL A 221 -5.45 -15.73 -10.40
CA VAL A 221 -4.70 -15.44 -9.18
C VAL A 221 -4.49 -13.94 -9.06
N PHE A 222 -4.69 -13.43 -7.86
CA PHE A 222 -4.46 -12.03 -7.53
C PHE A 222 -3.33 -11.90 -6.50
N LEU A 223 -2.34 -11.03 -6.78
CA LEU A 223 -1.28 -10.68 -5.83
C LEU A 223 -1.60 -9.32 -5.22
N SER A 224 -1.85 -9.28 -3.94
CA SER A 224 -2.32 -8.05 -3.28
C SER A 224 -1.21 -7.04 -3.04
N ASN A 225 -1.61 -5.84 -2.67
CA ASN A 225 -0.75 -4.84 -2.03
C ASN A 225 -0.21 -5.35 -0.68
N GLY A 226 0.77 -4.64 -0.10
CA GLY A 226 1.35 -4.99 1.19
C GLY A 226 2.53 -4.12 1.60
N PRO A 227 3.00 -4.27 2.86
CA PRO A 227 4.12 -3.52 3.43
C PRO A 227 5.46 -4.24 3.27
N GLY A 228 6.55 -3.49 3.49
CA GLY A 228 7.90 -4.03 3.63
C GLY A 228 8.73 -3.98 2.36
N ASP A 229 9.82 -4.74 2.37
CA ASP A 229 10.76 -4.83 1.26
C ASP A 229 10.47 -6.07 0.41
N PRO A 230 10.10 -5.94 -0.88
CA PRO A 230 9.77 -7.08 -1.74
C PRO A 230 10.96 -8.04 -1.94
N SER A 231 12.19 -7.61 -1.71
CA SER A 231 13.37 -8.47 -1.84
C SER A 231 13.44 -9.57 -0.78
N THR A 232 12.70 -9.41 0.32
CA THR A 232 12.64 -10.40 1.42
C THR A 232 11.69 -11.57 1.15
N MET A 233 10.88 -11.49 0.10
CA MET A 233 9.77 -12.42 -0.21
C MET A 233 10.18 -13.57 -1.12
N THR A 234 11.36 -14.20 -0.89
CA THR A 234 11.91 -15.24 -1.78
C THR A 234 10.94 -16.39 -2.03
N ASP A 235 10.30 -16.91 -0.98
CA ASP A 235 9.39 -18.04 -1.10
C ASP A 235 8.13 -17.69 -1.91
N VAL A 236 7.58 -16.49 -1.70
CA VAL A 236 6.42 -16.00 -2.47
C VAL A 236 6.79 -15.77 -3.94
N ILE A 237 8.00 -15.26 -4.21
CA ILE A 237 8.52 -15.09 -5.57
C ILE A 237 8.57 -16.45 -6.30
N ASP A 238 9.01 -17.51 -5.63
CA ASP A 238 9.06 -18.85 -6.20
C ASP A 238 7.66 -19.41 -6.44
N VAL A 239 6.72 -19.23 -5.51
CA VAL A 239 5.30 -19.56 -5.72
C VAL A 239 4.73 -18.85 -6.95
N VAL A 240 5.01 -17.56 -7.14
CA VAL A 240 4.55 -16.82 -8.33
C VAL A 240 5.16 -17.37 -9.62
N ARG A 241 6.42 -17.80 -9.60
CA ARG A 241 7.05 -18.49 -10.75
C ARG A 241 6.34 -19.78 -11.11
N GLU A 242 5.96 -20.60 -10.12
CA GLU A 242 5.18 -21.83 -10.36
C GLU A 242 3.79 -21.52 -10.95
N LEU A 243 3.11 -20.48 -10.45
CA LEU A 243 1.82 -20.04 -10.98
C LEU A 243 1.92 -19.51 -12.42
N LEU A 244 2.99 -18.81 -12.77
CA LEU A 244 3.27 -18.40 -14.16
C LEU A 244 3.50 -19.60 -15.09
N LEU A 245 4.16 -20.66 -14.61
CA LEU A 245 4.32 -21.92 -15.37
C LEU A 245 3.00 -22.66 -15.55
N ALA A 246 2.08 -22.56 -14.58
CA ALA A 246 0.74 -23.13 -14.67
C ALA A 246 -0.21 -22.33 -15.60
N GLU A 247 0.25 -21.19 -16.15
CA GLU A 247 -0.49 -20.32 -17.07
C GLU A 247 -1.86 -19.88 -16.54
N VAL A 248 -1.98 -19.70 -15.20
CA VAL A 248 -3.18 -19.15 -14.59
C VAL A 248 -3.20 -17.62 -14.81
N PRO A 249 -4.33 -17.02 -15.24
CA PRO A 249 -4.46 -15.58 -15.31
C PRO A 249 -4.03 -14.90 -14.01
N LEU A 250 -3.09 -13.94 -14.08
CA LEU A 250 -2.50 -13.31 -12.91
C LEU A 250 -2.58 -11.80 -13.00
N PHE A 251 -3.04 -11.16 -11.91
CA PHE A 251 -3.05 -9.72 -11.73
C PHE A 251 -2.39 -9.34 -10.41
N GLY A 252 -1.43 -8.41 -10.44
CA GLY A 252 -0.74 -7.91 -9.25
C GLY A 252 -0.91 -6.41 -9.06
N ILE A 253 -1.16 -5.97 -7.82
CA ILE A 253 -1.28 -4.55 -7.43
C ILE A 253 -0.20 -4.19 -6.41
N CYS A 254 0.49 -3.07 -6.63
CA CYS A 254 1.44 -2.44 -5.72
C CYS A 254 2.55 -3.41 -5.29
N PHE A 255 2.51 -3.98 -4.09
CA PHE A 255 3.48 -4.99 -3.66
C PHE A 255 3.42 -6.23 -4.56
N GLY A 256 2.22 -6.65 -5.00
CA GLY A 256 2.04 -7.74 -5.97
C GLY A 256 2.67 -7.46 -7.33
N HIS A 257 2.71 -6.20 -7.79
CA HIS A 257 3.47 -5.78 -8.96
C HIS A 257 4.98 -5.97 -8.75
N GLN A 258 5.48 -5.58 -7.58
CA GLN A 258 6.90 -5.74 -7.24
C GLN A 258 7.30 -7.22 -7.15
N ILE A 259 6.45 -8.06 -6.57
CA ILE A 259 6.65 -9.51 -6.51
C ILE A 259 6.64 -10.13 -7.92
N LEU A 260 5.70 -9.73 -8.79
CA LEU A 260 5.71 -10.18 -10.19
C LEU A 260 7.01 -9.73 -10.89
N GLY A 261 7.43 -8.48 -10.74
CA GLY A 261 8.69 -7.98 -11.29
C GLY A 261 9.90 -8.81 -10.83
N ARG A 262 9.95 -9.16 -9.54
CA ARG A 262 10.99 -10.04 -8.97
C ARG A 262 10.92 -11.46 -9.53
N ALA A 263 9.72 -12.02 -9.70
CA ALA A 263 9.53 -13.35 -10.28
C ALA A 263 10.03 -13.40 -11.74
N LEU A 264 9.86 -12.32 -12.48
CA LEU A 264 10.36 -12.15 -13.85
C LEU A 264 11.89 -11.92 -13.93
N GLY A 265 12.56 -11.74 -12.79
CA GLY A 265 14.02 -11.57 -12.71
C GLY A 265 14.48 -10.11 -12.61
N PHE A 266 13.57 -9.14 -12.47
CA PHE A 266 13.95 -7.74 -12.28
C PHE A 266 14.35 -7.45 -10.83
N GLU A 267 15.21 -6.45 -10.66
CA GLU A 267 15.51 -5.88 -9.35
C GLU A 267 14.41 -4.91 -8.91
N THR A 268 14.23 -4.80 -7.59
CA THR A 268 13.49 -3.71 -6.97
C THR A 268 14.46 -2.78 -6.25
N TYR A 269 14.15 -1.50 -6.22
CA TYR A 269 14.96 -0.48 -5.56
C TYR A 269 14.10 0.44 -4.71
N LYS A 270 14.69 1.00 -3.64
CA LYS A 270 14.01 1.96 -2.78
C LYS A 270 14.01 3.33 -3.43
N LEU A 271 12.84 3.93 -3.55
CA LEU A 271 12.68 5.33 -3.95
C LEU A 271 13.15 6.27 -2.83
N GLN A 272 13.64 7.44 -3.20
CA GLN A 272 14.15 8.42 -2.24
C GLN A 272 13.12 8.76 -1.16
N PHE A 273 11.88 9.07 -1.52
CA PHE A 273 10.79 9.37 -0.59
C PHE A 273 9.49 8.59 -0.89
N GLY A 274 9.47 7.79 -1.95
CA GLY A 274 8.30 7.01 -2.39
C GLY A 274 7.19 7.85 -3.02
N HIS A 275 6.19 7.16 -3.56
CA HIS A 275 4.97 7.78 -4.07
C HIS A 275 3.82 7.54 -3.10
N ARG A 276 3.25 8.63 -2.54
CA ARG A 276 2.08 8.57 -1.66
C ARG A 276 1.18 9.76 -1.92
N GLY A 277 -0.05 9.45 -2.29
CA GLY A 277 -1.06 10.45 -2.64
C GLY A 277 -2.08 9.90 -3.62
N ILE A 278 -3.07 10.72 -3.93
CA ILE A 278 -4.22 10.35 -4.76
C ILE A 278 -4.27 11.14 -6.08
N ASN A 279 -3.16 11.70 -6.51
CA ASN A 279 -3.08 12.61 -7.67
C ASN A 279 -1.81 12.40 -8.52
N GLN A 280 -1.35 11.16 -8.62
CA GLN A 280 -0.15 10.83 -9.40
C GLN A 280 -0.53 10.57 -10.87
N PRO A 281 0.10 11.29 -11.84
CA PRO A 281 -0.18 11.09 -13.25
C PRO A 281 0.61 9.88 -13.77
N VAL A 282 -0.10 8.89 -14.27
CA VAL A 282 0.48 7.68 -14.88
C VAL A 282 0.05 7.59 -16.33
N MET A 283 0.99 7.37 -17.24
CA MET A 283 0.71 7.15 -18.65
C MET A 283 0.59 5.64 -18.93
N ASP A 284 -0.54 5.24 -19.48
CA ASP A 284 -0.70 3.97 -20.18
C ASP A 284 -0.05 4.08 -21.56
N LYS A 285 1.05 3.37 -21.76
CA LYS A 285 1.82 3.40 -23.01
C LYS A 285 1.08 2.77 -24.18
N ASN A 286 0.17 1.83 -23.92
CA ASN A 286 -0.58 1.15 -24.98
C ASN A 286 -1.65 2.04 -25.59
N THR A 287 -2.26 2.92 -24.78
CA THR A 287 -3.33 3.81 -25.22
C THR A 287 -2.89 5.26 -25.37
N GLY A 288 -1.76 5.65 -24.76
CA GLY A 288 -1.30 7.03 -24.67
C GLY A 288 -2.13 7.90 -23.71
N LYS A 289 -3.05 7.32 -22.95
CA LYS A 289 -3.86 8.04 -21.95
C LYS A 289 -3.05 8.30 -20.69
N VAL A 290 -3.33 9.45 -20.09
CA VAL A 290 -2.85 9.78 -18.73
C VAL A 290 -3.99 9.59 -17.75
N GLU A 291 -3.77 8.78 -16.74
CA GLU A 291 -4.69 8.52 -15.65
C GLU A 291 -4.19 9.18 -14.39
N ILE A 292 -5.10 9.69 -13.56
CA ILE A 292 -4.76 10.17 -12.23
C ILE A 292 -4.99 9.01 -11.26
N THR A 293 -3.96 8.67 -10.50
CA THR A 293 -3.93 7.41 -9.75
C THR A 293 -3.57 7.62 -8.27
N ALA A 294 -3.96 6.65 -7.44
CA ALA A 294 -3.63 6.60 -6.02
C ALA A 294 -2.40 5.71 -5.79
N HIS A 295 -1.45 6.19 -4.99
CA HIS A 295 -0.19 5.51 -4.70
C HIS A 295 0.10 5.43 -3.21
N ASN A 296 0.72 4.32 -2.82
CA ASN A 296 1.38 4.15 -1.53
C ASN A 296 2.49 3.11 -1.66
N HIS A 297 3.66 3.51 -2.18
CA HIS A 297 4.80 2.59 -2.26
C HIS A 297 6.14 3.32 -2.06
N GLY A 298 7.09 2.61 -1.46
CA GLY A 298 8.46 3.09 -1.22
C GLY A 298 9.50 2.38 -2.07
N PHE A 299 9.10 1.31 -2.78
CA PHE A 299 9.95 0.55 -3.70
C PHE A 299 9.35 0.58 -5.10
N ALA A 300 10.18 0.34 -6.11
CA ALA A 300 9.80 0.28 -7.50
C ALA A 300 10.57 -0.82 -8.25
N VAL A 301 10.02 -1.29 -9.35
CA VAL A 301 10.65 -2.29 -10.23
C VAL A 301 11.58 -1.61 -11.22
N LYS A 302 12.76 -2.17 -11.42
CA LYS A 302 13.74 -1.71 -12.41
C LYS A 302 13.62 -2.56 -13.68
N ALA A 303 12.77 -2.16 -14.60
CA ALA A 303 12.59 -2.81 -15.89
C ALA A 303 12.83 -1.84 -17.06
N PRO A 304 13.19 -2.32 -18.26
CA PRO A 304 13.38 -1.46 -19.43
C PRO A 304 12.05 -0.86 -19.88
N THR A 305 12.01 0.46 -20.05
CA THR A 305 10.79 1.21 -20.39
C THR A 305 10.58 1.39 -21.90
N ASP A 306 11.64 1.26 -22.71
CA ASP A 306 11.60 1.68 -24.11
C ASP A 306 11.52 0.51 -25.11
N ALA A 307 11.53 -0.74 -24.63
CA ALA A 307 11.51 -1.94 -25.46
C ALA A 307 10.83 -3.11 -24.74
N GLU A 308 10.37 -4.10 -25.53
CA GLU A 308 10.03 -5.40 -24.99
C GLU A 308 11.23 -6.03 -24.28
N PHE A 309 10.97 -6.79 -23.24
CA PHE A 309 11.97 -7.60 -22.56
C PHE A 309 11.67 -9.08 -22.72
N SER A 310 12.69 -9.92 -22.58
CA SER A 310 12.57 -11.38 -22.59
C SER A 310 12.88 -11.94 -21.21
N THR A 311 12.08 -12.90 -20.77
CA THR A 311 12.24 -13.64 -19.52
C THR A 311 12.14 -15.15 -19.79
N VAL A 312 12.39 -15.96 -18.77
CA VAL A 312 12.14 -17.42 -18.85
C VAL A 312 10.66 -17.78 -19.03
N PHE A 313 9.77 -16.81 -18.82
CA PHE A 313 8.31 -16.95 -18.97
C PHE A 313 7.77 -16.39 -20.29
N GLY A 314 8.64 -15.94 -21.19
CA GLY A 314 8.30 -15.32 -22.45
C GLY A 314 8.61 -13.83 -22.50
N ARG A 315 8.09 -13.18 -23.54
CA ARG A 315 8.25 -11.74 -23.76
C ARG A 315 7.30 -10.95 -22.86
N GLY A 316 7.70 -9.74 -22.56
CA GLY A 316 6.86 -8.79 -21.82
C GLY A 316 7.25 -7.35 -22.11
N GLU A 317 6.50 -6.43 -21.55
CA GLU A 317 6.72 -5.00 -21.70
C GLU A 317 6.31 -4.22 -20.45
N VAL A 318 6.85 -3.00 -20.33
CA VAL A 318 6.37 -2.00 -19.38
C VAL A 318 5.16 -1.29 -20.00
N THR A 319 4.00 -1.42 -19.36
CA THR A 319 2.73 -0.87 -19.85
C THR A 319 2.42 0.52 -19.32
N HIS A 320 2.89 0.85 -18.11
CA HIS A 320 2.59 2.11 -17.45
C HIS A 320 3.86 2.75 -16.86
N VAL A 321 3.94 4.07 -16.91
CA VAL A 321 5.04 4.86 -16.34
C VAL A 321 4.50 6.10 -15.64
N CYS A 322 5.09 6.45 -14.49
CA CYS A 322 4.83 7.70 -13.79
C CYS A 322 5.39 8.88 -14.60
N LEU A 323 4.57 9.90 -14.83
CA LEU A 323 5.00 11.09 -15.58
C LEU A 323 5.86 12.06 -14.77
N ASN A 324 5.89 11.91 -13.45
CA ASN A 324 6.69 12.78 -12.58
C ASN A 324 8.19 12.45 -12.64
N ASP A 325 8.55 11.16 -12.79
CA ASP A 325 9.92 10.69 -12.64
C ASP A 325 10.29 9.46 -13.49
N GLY A 326 9.35 8.95 -14.30
CA GLY A 326 9.59 7.81 -15.19
C GLY A 326 9.63 6.45 -14.49
N VAL A 327 9.22 6.34 -13.24
CA VAL A 327 9.14 5.07 -12.52
C VAL A 327 8.19 4.11 -13.24
N VAL A 328 8.56 2.82 -13.26
CA VAL A 328 7.74 1.75 -13.84
C VAL A 328 6.49 1.54 -12.99
N GLU A 329 5.33 1.71 -13.61
CA GLU A 329 4.02 1.64 -12.97
C GLU A 329 3.15 0.48 -13.45
N GLY A 330 3.62 -0.31 -14.41
CA GLY A 330 2.91 -1.49 -14.87
C GLY A 330 3.75 -2.40 -15.76
N LEU A 331 3.49 -3.69 -15.65
CA LEU A 331 4.11 -4.75 -16.44
C LEU A 331 3.04 -5.65 -17.05
N GLN A 332 3.31 -6.19 -18.23
CA GLN A 332 2.56 -7.34 -18.76
C GLN A 332 3.47 -8.34 -19.45
N LEU A 333 3.09 -9.62 -19.42
CA LEU A 333 3.64 -10.64 -20.28
C LEU A 333 2.80 -10.72 -21.57
N LEU A 334 3.48 -10.88 -22.70
CA LEU A 334 2.83 -10.99 -24.01
C LEU A 334 2.51 -12.45 -24.35
N ASP A 335 3.30 -13.38 -23.84
CA ASP A 335 3.19 -14.81 -24.13
C ASP A 335 2.48 -15.59 -23.00
N ARG A 336 2.07 -14.91 -21.91
CA ARG A 336 1.35 -15.50 -20.77
C ARG A 336 0.30 -14.54 -20.22
N PRO A 337 -0.79 -15.04 -19.60
CA PRO A 337 -1.89 -14.20 -19.11
C PRO A 337 -1.56 -13.54 -17.76
N ALA A 338 -0.56 -12.64 -17.73
CA ALA A 338 -0.14 -11.97 -16.51
C ALA A 338 0.11 -10.48 -16.73
N PHE A 339 -0.41 -9.64 -15.84
CA PHE A 339 -0.13 -8.20 -15.80
C PHE A 339 -0.17 -7.66 -14.39
N SER A 340 0.38 -6.46 -14.20
CA SER A 340 0.38 -5.80 -12.89
C SER A 340 0.48 -4.30 -13.02
N VAL A 341 0.05 -3.59 -11.96
CA VAL A 341 0.23 -2.14 -11.80
C VAL A 341 0.76 -1.81 -10.42
N GLN A 342 1.59 -0.76 -10.34
CA GLN A 342 2.22 -0.32 -9.08
C GLN A 342 1.26 0.52 -8.24
N TYR A 343 0.34 1.24 -8.86
CA TYR A 343 -0.67 2.08 -8.22
C TYR A 343 -1.92 1.26 -7.83
N HIS A 344 -2.87 1.93 -7.17
CA HIS A 344 -4.07 1.31 -6.59
C HIS A 344 -5.33 1.61 -7.42
N PRO A 345 -5.75 0.75 -8.36
CA PRO A 345 -6.96 0.94 -9.15
C PRO A 345 -8.26 0.79 -8.35
N GLU A 346 -8.20 0.16 -7.18
CA GLU A 346 -9.30 0.09 -6.22
C GLU A 346 -9.58 1.44 -5.54
N ALA A 347 -8.56 2.30 -5.46
CA ALA A 347 -8.58 3.71 -5.08
C ALA A 347 -9.63 4.07 -4.01
N ALA A 348 -9.68 3.38 -2.88
CA ALA A 348 -10.66 3.60 -1.84
C ALA A 348 -10.62 5.01 -1.26
N ALA A 349 -9.52 5.73 -1.38
CA ALA A 349 -9.47 7.18 -1.34
C ALA A 349 -8.79 7.67 -2.60
N GLY A 350 -9.52 8.23 -3.55
CA GLY A 350 -8.89 8.77 -4.76
C GLY A 350 -9.72 8.59 -6.03
N PRO A 351 -9.12 8.85 -7.19
CA PRO A 351 -9.77 8.76 -8.49
C PRO A 351 -10.01 7.31 -8.91
N HIS A 352 -11.08 7.07 -9.67
CA HIS A 352 -11.47 5.74 -10.15
C HIS A 352 -11.09 5.51 -11.63
N ASP A 353 -10.22 6.33 -12.20
CA ASP A 353 -9.84 6.27 -13.62
C ASP A 353 -9.35 4.90 -14.04
N ALA A 354 -8.63 4.21 -13.14
CA ALA A 354 -8.02 2.91 -13.40
C ALA A 354 -8.88 1.70 -13.00
N SER A 355 -10.14 1.89 -12.56
CA SER A 355 -11.01 0.79 -12.10
C SER A 355 -11.27 -0.28 -13.17
N TYR A 356 -11.15 0.08 -14.46
CA TYR A 356 -11.27 -0.83 -15.61
C TYR A 356 -10.25 -1.99 -15.59
N LEU A 357 -9.16 -1.87 -14.84
CA LEU A 357 -8.17 -2.95 -14.73
C LEU A 357 -8.74 -4.20 -14.07
N PHE A 358 -9.73 -4.08 -13.20
CA PHE A 358 -10.48 -5.22 -12.69
C PHE A 358 -11.33 -5.88 -13.79
N ASP A 359 -11.91 -5.09 -14.70
CA ASP A 359 -12.65 -5.62 -15.87
C ASP A 359 -11.69 -6.33 -16.82
N ARG A 360 -10.49 -5.75 -17.06
CA ARG A 360 -9.42 -6.39 -17.83
C ARG A 360 -9.03 -7.75 -17.24
N PHE A 361 -8.95 -7.87 -15.91
CA PHE A 361 -8.65 -9.14 -15.25
C PHE A 361 -9.77 -10.16 -15.44
N VAL A 362 -11.03 -9.75 -15.33
CA VAL A 362 -12.20 -10.59 -15.62
C VAL A 362 -12.21 -11.06 -17.08
N ASP A 363 -11.89 -10.18 -18.03
CA ASP A 363 -11.77 -10.55 -19.45
C ASP A 363 -10.65 -11.55 -19.70
N LEU A 364 -9.52 -11.42 -19.00
CA LEU A 364 -8.39 -12.33 -19.09
C LEU A 364 -8.77 -13.75 -18.63
N MET A 365 -9.53 -13.86 -17.51
CA MET A 365 -10.08 -15.12 -17.02
C MET A 365 -11.08 -15.73 -18.03
N SER A 366 -11.96 -14.90 -18.61
CA SER A 366 -12.96 -15.36 -19.58
C SER A 366 -12.36 -16.00 -20.82
N LYS A 367 -11.24 -15.49 -21.32
CA LYS A 367 -10.55 -16.02 -22.50
C LYS A 367 -9.98 -17.43 -22.26
N LYS A 368 -9.53 -17.73 -21.04
CA LYS A 368 -9.01 -19.05 -20.67
C LYS A 368 -10.12 -20.11 -20.62
N VAL A 369 -11.33 -19.75 -20.20
CA VAL A 369 -12.47 -20.70 -20.11
C VAL A 369 -12.93 -21.15 -21.50
N HIS A 370 -12.63 -20.37 -22.55
CA HIS A 370 -13.05 -20.64 -23.93
C HIS A 370 -11.92 -21.16 -24.84
N ALA A 371 -10.70 -21.30 -24.32
CA ALA A 371 -9.54 -21.86 -25.01
C ALA A 371 -9.33 -23.32 -24.63
#